data_1c0216f40419b52104ff90fe7779ed83
#
_entry.id   1c0216f40419b52104ff90fe7779ed83
#
_cell.length_a   1.000
_cell.length_b   1.000
_cell.length_c   1.000
_cell.angle_alpha   90.00
_cell.angle_beta   90.00
_cell.angle_gamma   90.00
#
_symmetry.space_group_name_H-M   'P 1'
#
loop_
_entity.id
_entity.type
_entity.pdbx_description
1 polymer ?
#
loop_
_entity_poly.entity_id
_entity_poly.type
_entity_poly.pdbx_seq_one_letter_code
_entity_poly.pdbx_strand_id
1 'polypeptide(L)'
;GVTSNPTIFAHALTGGSAYDGQLADLKTRGVSVDEASRLITTYDVRWACDVLRPAYDATAGQDGRVSIEVDPRVARDTAKTIAEARALWWMVDRPNLFIKIPATVEGLPAITQAISEGISVNVTLIFSLERHGEVIDAYMEGLEKAAAAGHDISQIRSVASFFVSRVDTEVDARLDKLGTPEAKAQRGKAAIANARLAYELFEKKCAEDRWLALAAQGANVQRPLWASTSTKDPSYPDTMYVVELVVADTVNTMPEATIKATADHGELRGDTVHGTYDASRKVFADLEKLGIAYDDVVQVLEEEGVAKFEASWNELLDTIRMNTGL
;
A
#
# COMPACT_ATOMS: atom_id res chain seq x y z
N GLY A 1 12.95 -1.25 -2.68
CA GLY A 1 12.25 -0.16 -1.99
C GLY A 1 11.85 -0.52 -0.58
N VAL A 2 11.37 0.47 0.15
CA VAL A 2 10.87 0.31 1.54
C VAL A 2 9.53 1.05 1.65
N THR A 3 8.58 0.47 2.38
CA THR A 3 7.35 1.15 2.77
C THR A 3 7.29 1.28 4.28
N SER A 4 6.73 2.38 4.76
CA SER A 4 6.44 2.60 6.17
C SER A 4 4.94 2.77 6.39
N ASN A 5 4.51 2.66 7.63
CA ASN A 5 3.18 2.95 8.11
C ASN A 5 3.25 3.25 9.62
N PRO A 6 2.17 3.75 10.24
CA PRO A 6 2.16 4.08 11.66
C PRO A 6 2.59 2.92 12.58
N THR A 7 2.18 1.69 12.27
CA THR A 7 2.50 0.51 13.07
C THR A 7 4.01 0.22 13.08
N ILE A 8 4.68 0.39 11.92
CA ILE A 8 6.13 0.18 11.81
C ILE A 8 6.88 1.19 12.66
N PHE A 9 6.48 2.48 12.63
CA PHE A 9 7.11 3.50 13.44
C PHE A 9 6.84 3.32 14.95
N ALA A 10 5.62 2.95 15.33
CA ALA A 10 5.31 2.65 16.74
C ALA A 10 6.24 1.54 17.29
N HIS A 11 6.42 0.46 16.55
CA HIS A 11 7.34 -0.60 16.92
C HIS A 11 8.81 -0.16 16.95
N ALA A 12 9.24 0.68 16.00
CA ALA A 12 10.61 1.17 15.95
C ALA A 12 10.96 2.04 17.17
N LEU A 13 10.04 2.91 17.60
CA LEU A 13 10.24 3.77 18.77
C LEU A 13 10.23 3.01 20.10
N THR A 14 9.56 1.86 20.18
CA THR A 14 9.54 1.02 21.39
C THR A 14 10.72 0.04 21.45
N GLY A 15 11.42 -0.17 20.34
CA GLY A 15 12.40 -1.25 20.16
C GLY A 15 13.84 -0.97 20.59
N GLY A 16 14.12 0.12 21.37
CA GLY A 16 15.49 0.40 21.82
C GLY A 16 15.78 1.88 22.03
N SER A 17 17.07 2.24 22.12
CA SER A 17 17.56 3.60 22.43
C SER A 17 17.89 4.45 21.19
N ALA A 18 17.56 3.99 19.99
CA ALA A 18 17.97 4.65 18.75
C ALA A 18 17.43 6.09 18.62
N TYR A 19 16.27 6.36 19.22
CA TYR A 19 15.59 7.66 19.17
C TYR A 19 15.80 8.55 20.40
N ASP A 20 16.47 8.06 21.45
CA ASP A 20 16.58 8.77 22.74
C ASP A 20 17.16 10.19 22.60
N GLY A 21 18.22 10.33 21.81
CA GLY A 21 18.84 11.64 21.56
C GLY A 21 17.90 12.61 20.84
N GLN A 22 17.23 12.13 19.79
CA GLN A 22 16.29 12.94 19.02
C GLN A 22 15.07 13.32 19.86
N LEU A 23 14.52 12.40 20.65
CA LEU A 23 13.41 12.66 21.57
C LEU A 23 13.80 13.68 22.66
N ALA A 24 15.00 13.62 23.20
CA ALA A 24 15.51 14.60 24.18
C ALA A 24 15.63 16.01 23.58
N ASP A 25 16.11 16.13 22.34
CA ASP A 25 16.20 17.42 21.64
C ASP A 25 14.81 18.00 21.34
N LEU A 26 13.86 17.16 20.89
CA LEU A 26 12.47 17.59 20.64
C LEU A 26 11.78 18.07 21.91
N LYS A 27 11.98 17.36 23.03
CA LYS A 27 11.53 17.78 24.35
C LYS A 27 12.11 19.15 24.74
N THR A 28 13.41 19.34 24.58
CA THR A 28 14.09 20.59 24.88
C THR A 28 13.55 21.75 24.06
N ARG A 29 13.18 21.50 22.80
CA ARG A 29 12.54 22.50 21.92
C ARG A 29 11.09 22.80 22.30
N GLY A 30 10.41 21.94 23.07
CA GLY A 30 9.02 22.11 23.46
C GLY A 30 8.05 22.03 22.29
N VAL A 31 8.33 21.18 21.32
CA VAL A 31 7.44 20.96 20.15
C VAL A 31 6.21 20.15 20.56
N SER A 32 5.13 20.22 19.77
CA SER A 32 3.96 19.34 19.97
C SER A 32 4.29 17.88 19.64
N VAL A 33 3.52 16.94 20.19
CA VAL A 33 3.67 15.51 19.89
C VAL A 33 3.48 15.21 18.40
N ASP A 34 2.51 15.87 17.75
CA ASP A 34 2.29 15.74 16.31
C ASP A 34 3.49 16.27 15.49
N GLU A 35 4.09 17.39 15.89
CA GLU A 35 5.31 17.90 15.26
C GLU A 35 6.49 16.97 15.49
N ALA A 36 6.66 16.42 16.69
CA ALA A 36 7.70 15.45 17.02
C ALA A 36 7.56 14.20 16.14
N SER A 37 6.35 13.67 15.99
CA SER A 37 6.07 12.53 15.12
C SER A 37 6.49 12.81 13.67
N ARG A 38 6.11 13.96 13.11
CA ARG A 38 6.50 14.35 11.75
C ARG A 38 8.01 14.47 11.58
N LEU A 39 8.70 15.11 12.54
CA LEU A 39 10.14 15.31 12.48
C LEU A 39 10.91 13.98 12.53
N ILE A 40 10.49 13.05 13.38
CA ILE A 40 11.10 11.73 13.49
C ILE A 40 10.87 10.93 12.19
N THR A 41 9.64 10.80 11.78
CA THR A 41 9.27 9.93 10.63
C THR A 41 9.83 10.46 9.30
N THR A 42 9.82 11.77 9.09
CA THR A 42 10.39 12.37 7.87
C THR A 42 11.91 12.31 7.85
N TYR A 43 12.57 12.38 9.01
CA TYR A 43 14.02 12.20 9.10
C TYR A 43 14.42 10.79 8.68
N ASP A 44 13.77 9.76 9.25
CA ASP A 44 14.06 8.36 8.93
C ASP A 44 13.78 8.03 7.46
N VAL A 45 12.65 8.53 6.94
CA VAL A 45 12.30 8.31 5.53
C VAL A 45 13.28 9.01 4.60
N ARG A 46 13.74 10.21 4.94
CA ARG A 46 14.80 10.89 4.16
C ARG A 46 16.08 10.07 4.15
N TRP A 47 16.51 9.57 5.29
CA TRP A 47 17.69 8.72 5.38
C TRP A 47 17.52 7.42 4.59
N ALA A 48 16.37 6.76 4.70
CA ALA A 48 16.06 5.58 3.90
C ALA A 48 16.09 5.87 2.38
N CYS A 49 15.59 7.04 1.98
CA CYS A 49 15.70 7.50 0.59
C CYS A 49 17.17 7.62 0.14
N ASP A 50 18.03 8.18 0.98
CA ASP A 50 19.46 8.33 0.70
C ASP A 50 20.16 6.97 0.59
N VAL A 51 19.87 6.02 1.49
CA VAL A 51 20.38 4.64 1.45
C VAL A 51 19.95 3.91 0.19
N LEU A 52 18.72 4.11 -0.28
CA LEU A 52 18.17 3.44 -1.46
C LEU A 52 18.42 4.21 -2.78
N ARG A 53 19.07 5.37 -2.71
CA ARG A 53 19.39 6.19 -3.88
C ARG A 53 20.17 5.44 -4.96
N PRO A 54 21.19 4.62 -4.65
CA PRO A 54 21.89 3.86 -5.70
C PRO A 54 20.98 2.90 -6.48
N ALA A 55 20.02 2.24 -5.79
CA ALA A 55 19.04 1.37 -6.45
C ALA A 55 18.08 2.16 -7.33
N TYR A 56 17.65 3.34 -6.89
CA TYR A 56 16.82 4.25 -7.66
C TYR A 56 17.53 4.72 -8.95
N ASP A 57 18.76 5.16 -8.85
CA ASP A 57 19.53 5.64 -9.99
C ASP A 57 19.82 4.51 -11.00
N ALA A 58 20.16 3.30 -10.50
CA ALA A 58 20.43 2.13 -11.34
C ALA A 58 19.21 1.61 -12.12
N THR A 59 17.99 1.90 -11.64
CA THR A 59 16.73 1.44 -12.26
C THR A 59 15.96 2.58 -12.94
N ALA A 60 16.60 3.70 -13.22
CA ALA A 60 15.98 4.88 -13.82
C ALA A 60 14.70 5.32 -13.07
N GLY A 61 14.73 5.27 -11.76
CA GLY A 61 13.65 5.70 -10.90
C GLY A 61 12.49 4.70 -10.73
N GLN A 62 12.61 3.50 -11.26
CA GLN A 62 11.57 2.48 -11.14
C GLN A 62 11.53 1.88 -9.72
N ASP A 63 12.68 1.49 -9.18
CA ASP A 63 12.83 0.89 -7.85
C ASP A 63 13.62 1.81 -6.90
N GLY A 64 14.01 1.32 -5.74
CA GLY A 64 14.74 2.12 -4.74
C GLY A 64 13.89 3.22 -4.09
N ARG A 65 12.58 3.11 -4.12
CA ARG A 65 11.65 4.09 -3.58
C ARG A 65 11.27 3.81 -2.13
N VAL A 66 10.95 4.88 -1.41
CA VAL A 66 10.55 4.84 0.01
C VAL A 66 9.19 5.51 0.14
N SER A 67 8.28 4.89 0.90
CA SER A 67 6.95 5.46 1.13
C SER A 67 6.81 5.99 2.56
N ILE A 68 6.26 7.20 2.70
CA ILE A 68 5.74 7.76 3.96
C ILE A 68 4.25 7.99 3.84
N GLU A 69 3.49 7.63 4.88
CA GLU A 69 2.04 7.72 4.87
C GLU A 69 1.57 9.04 5.49
N VAL A 70 0.52 9.64 4.90
CA VAL A 70 -0.21 10.76 5.51
C VAL A 70 -0.82 10.32 6.84
N ASP A 71 -1.10 11.28 7.72
CA ASP A 71 -1.81 11.00 8.97
C ASP A 71 -3.14 10.29 8.70
N PRO A 72 -3.35 9.06 9.20
CA PRO A 72 -4.57 8.29 8.90
C PRO A 72 -5.84 8.95 9.44
N ARG A 73 -5.75 9.86 10.43
CA ARG A 73 -6.89 10.62 10.95
C ARG A 73 -7.50 11.59 9.93
N VAL A 74 -6.78 11.89 8.84
CA VAL A 74 -7.30 12.72 7.75
C VAL A 74 -7.76 11.91 6.53
N ALA A 75 -7.76 10.58 6.59
CA ALA A 75 -8.09 9.70 5.47
C ALA A 75 -9.49 9.96 4.85
N ARG A 76 -10.40 10.56 5.62
CA ARG A 76 -11.76 10.94 5.16
C ARG A 76 -11.93 12.46 4.98
N ASP A 77 -10.82 13.21 4.84
CA ASP A 77 -10.82 14.66 4.59
C ASP A 77 -9.85 14.95 3.44
N THR A 78 -10.41 15.14 2.26
CA THR A 78 -9.65 15.38 1.02
C THR A 78 -8.70 16.57 1.16
N ALA A 79 -9.18 17.70 1.69
CA ALA A 79 -8.38 18.93 1.77
C ALA A 79 -7.20 18.79 2.72
N LYS A 80 -7.40 18.14 3.88
CA LYS A 80 -6.33 17.87 4.83
C LYS A 80 -5.35 16.84 4.29
N THR A 81 -5.83 15.79 3.62
CA THR A 81 -4.98 14.79 2.96
C THR A 81 -4.04 15.44 1.93
N ILE A 82 -4.56 16.35 1.10
CA ILE A 82 -3.75 17.10 0.13
C ILE A 82 -2.69 17.95 0.84
N ALA A 83 -3.09 18.68 1.87
CA ALA A 83 -2.17 19.55 2.61
C ALA A 83 -1.05 18.73 3.29
N GLU A 84 -1.40 17.60 3.88
CA GLU A 84 -0.44 16.70 4.53
C GLU A 84 0.50 16.07 3.50
N ALA A 85 -0.02 15.62 2.35
CA ALA A 85 0.80 15.07 1.27
C ALA A 85 1.86 16.05 0.78
N ARG A 86 1.49 17.33 0.58
CA ARG A 86 2.44 18.40 0.21
C ARG A 86 3.47 18.64 1.30
N ALA A 87 3.05 18.71 2.56
CA ALA A 87 3.95 18.94 3.69
C ALA A 87 5.01 17.82 3.79
N LEU A 88 4.59 16.55 3.72
CA LEU A 88 5.52 15.41 3.75
C LEU A 88 6.46 15.40 2.54
N TRP A 89 5.96 15.73 1.36
CA TRP A 89 6.77 15.83 0.13
C TRP A 89 7.89 16.85 0.29
N TRP A 90 7.58 18.05 0.79
CA TRP A 90 8.57 19.11 1.02
C TRP A 90 9.52 18.77 2.18
N MET A 91 9.02 18.16 3.25
CA MET A 91 9.86 17.83 4.42
C MET A 91 10.88 16.74 4.11
N VAL A 92 10.51 15.73 3.35
CA VAL A 92 11.45 14.65 2.95
C VAL A 92 12.38 15.13 1.84
N ASP A 93 11.87 15.81 0.81
CA ASP A 93 12.64 16.42 -0.28
C ASP A 93 13.64 15.43 -0.93
N ARG A 94 13.11 14.30 -1.43
CA ARG A 94 13.89 13.27 -2.13
C ARG A 94 13.15 12.74 -3.35
N PRO A 95 13.85 12.54 -4.51
CA PRO A 95 13.19 12.15 -5.76
C PRO A 95 12.63 10.72 -5.75
N ASN A 96 13.13 9.87 -4.87
CA ASN A 96 12.67 8.49 -4.69
C ASN A 96 11.61 8.33 -3.59
N LEU A 97 10.95 9.41 -3.19
CA LEU A 97 9.85 9.38 -2.26
C LEU A 97 8.53 8.96 -2.94
N PHE A 98 7.71 8.23 -2.22
CA PHE A 98 6.27 8.11 -2.44
C PHE A 98 5.52 8.67 -1.22
N ILE A 99 4.52 9.50 -1.48
CA ILE A 99 3.53 9.82 -0.45
C ILE A 99 2.46 8.73 -0.46
N LYS A 100 2.21 8.13 0.69
CA LYS A 100 1.24 7.04 0.80
C LYS A 100 -0.11 7.60 1.25
N ILE A 101 -1.15 7.37 0.44
CA ILE A 101 -2.51 7.92 0.62
C ILE A 101 -3.51 6.77 0.62
N PRO A 102 -4.40 6.65 1.63
CA PRO A 102 -5.47 5.65 1.63
C PRO A 102 -6.46 5.83 0.49
N ALA A 103 -6.90 4.72 -0.09
CA ALA A 103 -7.88 4.67 -1.18
C ALA A 103 -9.33 4.82 -0.69
N THR A 104 -9.60 5.73 0.24
CA THR A 104 -10.95 6.10 0.62
C THR A 104 -11.63 6.89 -0.50
N VAL A 105 -12.96 7.00 -0.47
CA VAL A 105 -13.70 7.85 -1.44
C VAL A 105 -13.14 9.28 -1.42
N GLU A 106 -12.87 9.81 -0.23
CA GLU A 106 -12.30 11.15 -0.04
C GLU A 106 -10.80 11.20 -0.41
N GLY A 107 -10.11 10.06 -0.39
CA GLY A 107 -8.70 9.94 -0.79
C GLY A 107 -8.50 10.00 -2.30
N LEU A 108 -9.46 9.54 -3.11
CA LEU A 108 -9.35 9.54 -4.58
C LEU A 108 -9.06 10.94 -5.16
N PRO A 109 -9.83 12.01 -4.83
CA PRO A 109 -9.50 13.35 -5.29
C PRO A 109 -8.14 13.87 -4.77
N ALA A 110 -7.72 13.44 -3.57
CA ALA A 110 -6.42 13.82 -3.03
C ALA A 110 -5.26 13.15 -3.81
N ILE A 111 -5.43 11.89 -4.23
CA ILE A 111 -4.49 11.18 -5.09
C ILE A 111 -4.36 11.91 -6.43
N THR A 112 -5.48 12.21 -7.09
CA THR A 112 -5.51 12.98 -8.35
C THR A 112 -4.78 14.31 -8.20
N GLN A 113 -5.05 15.06 -7.12
CA GLN A 113 -4.41 16.37 -6.89
C GLN A 113 -2.91 16.23 -6.66
N ALA A 114 -2.46 15.30 -5.81
CA ALA A 114 -1.05 15.06 -5.56
C ALA A 114 -0.28 14.71 -6.85
N ILE A 115 -0.81 13.79 -7.64
CA ILE A 115 -0.23 13.42 -8.94
C ILE A 115 -0.18 14.62 -9.89
N SER A 116 -1.23 15.45 -9.92
CA SER A 116 -1.28 16.65 -10.78
C SER A 116 -0.21 17.68 -10.45
N GLU A 117 0.34 17.64 -9.24
CA GLU A 117 1.42 18.51 -8.76
C GLU A 117 2.81 17.88 -8.88
N GLY A 118 2.93 16.72 -9.55
CA GLY A 118 4.19 16.01 -9.73
C GLY A 118 4.61 15.16 -8.52
N ILE A 119 3.75 14.98 -7.52
CA ILE A 119 4.01 14.14 -6.35
C ILE A 119 3.76 12.68 -6.70
N SER A 120 4.77 11.83 -6.54
CA SER A 120 4.63 10.38 -6.71
C SER A 120 3.87 9.77 -5.52
N VAL A 121 2.88 8.88 -5.79
CA VAL A 121 1.95 8.39 -4.78
C VAL A 121 1.95 6.85 -4.70
N ASN A 122 2.01 6.34 -3.47
CA ASN A 122 1.66 4.96 -3.13
C ASN A 122 0.23 4.93 -2.60
N VAL A 123 -0.72 4.45 -3.40
CA VAL A 123 -2.11 4.35 -2.95
C VAL A 123 -2.29 3.10 -2.11
N THR A 124 -2.82 3.22 -0.89
CA THR A 124 -2.90 2.11 0.07
C THR A 124 -4.33 1.78 0.50
N LEU A 125 -4.49 0.67 1.22
CA LEU A 125 -5.78 0.15 1.69
C LEU A 125 -6.77 -0.14 0.56
N ILE A 126 -6.28 -0.72 -0.53
CA ILE A 126 -7.11 -1.20 -1.64
C ILE A 126 -7.45 -2.66 -1.35
N PHE A 127 -8.74 -2.99 -1.30
CA PHE A 127 -9.23 -4.35 -1.06
C PHE A 127 -10.16 -4.83 -2.19
N SER A 128 -10.88 -3.91 -2.85
CA SER A 128 -11.85 -4.25 -3.90
C SER A 128 -11.33 -3.98 -5.30
N LEU A 129 -11.84 -4.75 -6.26
CA LEU A 129 -11.57 -4.55 -7.69
C LEU A 129 -12.13 -3.21 -8.17
N GLU A 130 -13.32 -2.82 -7.70
CA GLU A 130 -13.93 -1.54 -8.03
C GLU A 130 -13.04 -0.39 -7.59
N ARG A 131 -12.62 -0.37 -6.30
CA ARG A 131 -11.72 0.66 -5.78
C ARG A 131 -10.37 0.66 -6.49
N HIS A 132 -9.85 -0.50 -6.87
CA HIS A 132 -8.61 -0.58 -7.64
C HIS A 132 -8.77 0.11 -9.01
N GLY A 133 -9.89 -0.11 -9.69
CA GLY A 133 -10.21 0.59 -10.94
C GLY A 133 -10.29 2.11 -10.76
N GLU A 134 -11.00 2.59 -9.73
CA GLU A 134 -11.09 4.02 -9.41
C GLU A 134 -9.74 4.65 -9.08
N VAL A 135 -8.85 3.91 -8.40
CA VAL A 135 -7.48 4.35 -8.09
C VAL A 135 -6.65 4.51 -9.36
N ILE A 136 -6.75 3.59 -10.32
CA ILE A 136 -6.08 3.70 -11.62
C ILE A 136 -6.64 4.91 -12.39
N ASP A 137 -7.94 5.13 -12.38
CA ASP A 137 -8.58 6.28 -13.04
C ASP A 137 -8.16 7.61 -12.39
N ALA A 138 -8.07 7.67 -11.06
CA ALA A 138 -7.58 8.84 -10.32
C ALA A 138 -6.11 9.15 -10.67
N TYR A 139 -5.27 8.13 -10.85
CA TYR A 139 -3.88 8.29 -11.30
C TYR A 139 -3.82 8.85 -12.72
N MET A 140 -4.58 8.28 -13.67
CA MET A 140 -4.63 8.77 -15.05
C MET A 140 -5.10 10.23 -15.11
N GLU A 141 -6.17 10.58 -14.38
CA GLU A 141 -6.66 11.95 -14.29
C GLU A 141 -5.61 12.91 -13.73
N GLY A 142 -4.87 12.47 -12.70
CA GLY A 142 -3.76 13.24 -12.13
C GLY A 142 -2.65 13.49 -13.15
N LEU A 143 -2.28 12.49 -13.95
CA LEU A 143 -1.28 12.62 -15.02
C LEU A 143 -1.76 13.56 -16.13
N GLU A 144 -3.01 13.49 -16.56
CA GLU A 144 -3.61 14.41 -17.53
C GLU A 144 -3.51 15.86 -17.06
N LYS A 145 -3.85 16.13 -15.80
CA LYS A 145 -3.74 17.45 -15.19
C LYS A 145 -2.28 17.91 -15.05
N ALA A 146 -1.37 17.01 -14.67
CA ALA A 146 0.06 17.30 -14.58
C ALA A 146 0.64 17.69 -15.96
N ALA A 147 0.33 16.93 -17.01
CA ALA A 147 0.75 17.23 -18.37
C ALA A 147 0.21 18.58 -18.85
N ALA A 148 -1.08 18.87 -18.58
CA ALA A 148 -1.71 20.14 -18.91
C ALA A 148 -1.07 21.33 -18.16
N ALA A 149 -0.55 21.10 -16.95
CA ALA A 149 0.19 22.09 -16.17
C ALA A 149 1.68 22.22 -16.57
N GLY A 150 2.17 21.43 -17.52
CA GLY A 150 3.53 21.45 -18.02
C GLY A 150 4.55 20.66 -17.20
N HIS A 151 4.08 19.78 -16.30
CA HIS A 151 4.97 18.84 -15.61
C HIS A 151 5.45 17.73 -16.55
N ASP A 152 6.68 17.27 -16.36
CA ASP A 152 7.20 16.07 -16.99
C ASP A 152 6.63 14.82 -16.34
N ILE A 153 5.57 14.26 -16.95
CA ILE A 153 4.88 13.08 -16.39
C ILE A 153 5.73 11.80 -16.41
N SER A 154 6.87 11.79 -17.13
CA SER A 154 7.82 10.67 -17.12
C SER A 154 8.54 10.53 -15.77
N GLN A 155 8.55 11.58 -14.95
CA GLN A 155 9.15 11.58 -13.62
C GLN A 155 8.16 11.14 -12.53
N ILE A 156 6.86 11.15 -12.82
CA ILE A 156 5.81 10.78 -11.88
C ILE A 156 5.65 9.25 -11.87
N ARG A 157 5.63 8.66 -10.69
CA ARG A 157 5.41 7.23 -10.49
C ARG A 157 4.27 7.00 -9.50
N SER A 158 3.62 5.87 -9.64
CA SER A 158 2.65 5.42 -8.65
C SER A 158 2.67 3.92 -8.49
N VAL A 159 2.26 3.45 -7.31
CA VAL A 159 1.95 2.06 -7.03
C VAL A 159 0.59 1.97 -6.34
N ALA A 160 -0.13 0.89 -6.61
CA ALA A 160 -1.43 0.59 -6.01
C ALA A 160 -1.27 -0.58 -5.04
N SER A 161 -1.22 -0.28 -3.74
CA SER A 161 -1.04 -1.27 -2.68
C SER A 161 -2.34 -2.04 -2.45
N PHE A 162 -2.46 -3.17 -3.12
CA PHE A 162 -3.57 -4.10 -3.03
C PHE A 162 -3.32 -5.10 -1.92
N PHE A 163 -4.20 -5.15 -0.93
CA PHE A 163 -4.02 -5.93 0.29
C PHE A 163 -4.45 -7.38 0.10
N VAL A 164 -3.58 -8.33 0.45
CA VAL A 164 -3.75 -9.74 0.14
C VAL A 164 -4.24 -10.53 1.35
N SER A 165 -3.40 -10.81 2.34
CA SER A 165 -3.72 -11.77 3.40
C SER A 165 -4.94 -11.43 4.25
N ARG A 166 -5.30 -10.15 4.36
CA ARG A 166 -6.49 -9.74 5.13
C ARG A 166 -7.79 -10.25 4.51
N VAL A 167 -7.83 -10.43 3.19
CA VAL A 167 -9.00 -10.97 2.49
C VAL A 167 -9.24 -12.41 2.93
N ASP A 168 -8.20 -13.25 2.94
CA ASP A 168 -8.33 -14.63 3.46
C ASP A 168 -8.68 -14.65 4.94
N THR A 169 -8.08 -13.76 5.76
CA THR A 169 -8.40 -13.69 7.19
C THR A 169 -9.90 -13.46 7.42
N GLU A 170 -10.52 -12.53 6.71
CA GLU A 170 -11.95 -12.21 6.84
C GLU A 170 -12.83 -13.30 6.25
N VAL A 171 -12.51 -13.77 5.04
CA VAL A 171 -13.29 -14.82 4.36
C VAL A 171 -13.22 -16.14 5.13
N ASP A 172 -12.04 -16.54 5.58
CA ASP A 172 -11.84 -17.78 6.31
C ASP A 172 -12.59 -17.77 7.66
N ALA A 173 -12.62 -16.63 8.35
CA ALA A 173 -13.42 -16.48 9.57
C ALA A 173 -14.93 -16.68 9.31
N ARG A 174 -15.44 -16.23 8.15
CA ARG A 174 -16.82 -16.47 7.75
C ARG A 174 -17.06 -17.95 7.36
N LEU A 175 -16.13 -18.55 6.63
CA LEU A 175 -16.18 -19.96 6.25
C LEU A 175 -16.13 -20.88 7.47
N ASP A 176 -15.32 -20.55 8.48
CA ASP A 176 -15.24 -21.31 9.73
C ASP A 176 -16.55 -21.27 10.53
N LYS A 177 -17.26 -20.14 10.51
CA LYS A 177 -18.60 -20.02 11.13
C LYS A 177 -19.63 -20.91 10.44
N LEU A 178 -19.53 -21.11 9.13
CA LEU A 178 -20.40 -22.03 8.39
C LEU A 178 -20.08 -23.49 8.73
N GLY A 179 -18.80 -23.83 8.89
CA GLY A 179 -18.33 -25.13 9.38
C GLY A 179 -18.57 -26.33 8.45
N THR A 180 -19.17 -26.13 7.28
CA THR A 180 -19.49 -27.24 6.34
C THR A 180 -18.23 -27.69 5.58
N PRO A 181 -18.20 -28.93 5.06
CA PRO A 181 -17.08 -29.40 4.24
C PRO A 181 -16.82 -28.52 3.02
N GLU A 182 -17.88 -28.02 2.37
CA GLU A 182 -17.82 -27.15 1.20
C GLU A 182 -17.17 -25.79 1.56
N ALA A 183 -17.55 -25.22 2.72
CA ALA A 183 -16.96 -23.99 3.22
C ALA A 183 -15.46 -24.19 3.54
N LYS A 184 -15.11 -25.25 4.23
CA LYS A 184 -13.70 -25.56 4.55
C LYS A 184 -12.84 -25.75 3.30
N ALA A 185 -13.41 -26.28 2.22
CA ALA A 185 -12.71 -26.45 0.94
C ALA A 185 -12.40 -25.13 0.22
N GLN A 186 -12.99 -24.01 0.61
CA GLN A 186 -12.74 -22.69 0.01
C GLN A 186 -11.72 -21.85 0.78
N ARG A 187 -11.29 -22.26 1.95
CA ARG A 187 -10.30 -21.53 2.75
C ARG A 187 -8.99 -21.29 2.00
N GLY A 188 -8.39 -20.11 2.22
CA GLY A 188 -7.09 -19.72 1.67
C GLY A 188 -7.08 -19.46 0.16
N LYS A 189 -8.25 -19.23 -0.46
CA LYS A 189 -8.35 -19.03 -1.91
C LYS A 189 -8.74 -17.61 -2.32
N ALA A 190 -9.46 -16.91 -1.45
CA ALA A 190 -10.06 -15.63 -1.80
C ALA A 190 -9.02 -14.55 -2.06
N ALA A 191 -7.98 -14.46 -1.23
CA ALA A 191 -6.96 -13.42 -1.33
C ALA A 191 -6.18 -13.50 -2.64
N ILE A 192 -5.71 -14.70 -3.01
CA ILE A 192 -4.97 -14.92 -4.26
C ILE A 192 -5.89 -14.67 -5.45
N ALA A 193 -7.13 -15.17 -5.41
CA ALA A 193 -8.11 -14.94 -6.47
C ALA A 193 -8.38 -13.44 -6.67
N ASN A 194 -8.54 -12.67 -5.59
CA ASN A 194 -8.75 -11.23 -5.63
C ASN A 194 -7.55 -10.49 -6.26
N ALA A 195 -6.35 -10.80 -5.82
CA ALA A 195 -5.14 -10.19 -6.37
C ALA A 195 -4.94 -10.51 -7.86
N ARG A 196 -5.22 -11.74 -8.29
CA ARG A 196 -5.16 -12.14 -9.72
C ARG A 196 -6.16 -11.37 -10.56
N LEU A 197 -7.39 -11.17 -10.07
CA LEU A 197 -8.40 -10.36 -10.78
C LEU A 197 -8.06 -8.87 -10.76
N ALA A 198 -7.37 -8.37 -9.73
CA ALA A 198 -6.86 -7.00 -9.70
C ALA A 198 -5.78 -6.79 -10.78
N TYR A 199 -4.93 -7.79 -11.02
CA TYR A 199 -3.96 -7.73 -12.10
C TYR A 199 -4.64 -7.77 -13.49
N GLU A 200 -5.65 -8.62 -13.70
CA GLU A 200 -6.45 -8.61 -14.93
C GLU A 200 -7.08 -7.24 -15.20
N LEU A 201 -7.60 -6.58 -14.16
CA LEU A 201 -8.15 -5.24 -14.27
C LEU A 201 -7.07 -4.21 -14.65
N PHE A 202 -5.89 -4.30 -14.04
CA PHE A 202 -4.74 -3.46 -14.39
C PHE A 202 -4.36 -3.61 -15.87
N GLU A 203 -4.30 -4.83 -16.41
CA GLU A 203 -4.02 -5.08 -17.82
C GLU A 203 -5.09 -4.44 -18.73
N LYS A 204 -6.36 -4.61 -18.38
CA LYS A 204 -7.48 -4.00 -19.13
C LYS A 204 -7.38 -2.47 -19.15
N LYS A 205 -7.08 -1.85 -18.01
CA LYS A 205 -6.89 -0.41 -17.89
C LYS A 205 -5.67 0.08 -18.70
N CYS A 206 -4.59 -0.69 -18.72
CA CYS A 206 -3.41 -0.38 -19.54
C CYS A 206 -3.63 -0.57 -21.06
N ALA A 207 -4.70 -1.24 -21.46
CA ALA A 207 -5.08 -1.40 -22.87
C ALA A 207 -6.08 -0.32 -23.35
N GLU A 208 -6.62 0.53 -22.47
CA GLU A 208 -7.55 1.60 -22.84
C GLU A 208 -6.83 2.73 -23.61
N ASP A 209 -7.53 3.32 -24.59
CA ASP A 209 -7.01 4.44 -25.39
C ASP A 209 -6.52 5.61 -24.51
N ARG A 210 -7.21 5.85 -23.38
CA ARG A 210 -6.83 6.87 -22.40
C ARG A 210 -5.43 6.64 -21.86
N TRP A 211 -5.12 5.40 -21.46
CA TRP A 211 -3.78 5.05 -20.97
C TRP A 211 -2.74 5.13 -22.09
N LEU A 212 -3.04 4.59 -23.26
CA LEU A 212 -2.12 4.59 -24.40
C LEU A 212 -1.71 6.01 -24.80
N ALA A 213 -2.62 6.99 -24.73
CA ALA A 213 -2.31 8.39 -24.97
C ALA A 213 -1.36 9.01 -23.93
N LEU A 214 -1.48 8.62 -22.66
CA LEU A 214 -0.56 9.03 -21.58
C LEU A 214 0.82 8.34 -21.71
N ALA A 215 0.83 7.06 -22.02
CA ALA A 215 2.05 6.30 -22.24
C ALA A 215 2.87 6.86 -23.41
N ALA A 216 2.21 7.29 -24.49
CA ALA A 216 2.85 7.97 -25.64
C ALA A 216 3.52 9.30 -25.25
N GLN A 217 3.13 9.92 -24.14
CA GLN A 217 3.75 11.11 -23.56
C GLN A 217 4.84 10.77 -22.50
N GLY A 218 5.15 9.50 -22.32
CA GLY A 218 6.17 9.03 -21.37
C GLY A 218 5.67 8.68 -19.98
N ALA A 219 4.35 8.61 -19.75
CA ALA A 219 3.80 8.19 -18.47
C ALA A 219 4.21 6.76 -18.10
N ASN A 220 4.35 6.52 -16.81
CA ASN A 220 4.67 5.21 -16.25
C ASN A 220 3.40 4.56 -15.69
N VAL A 221 3.27 3.24 -15.84
CA VAL A 221 2.14 2.50 -15.28
C VAL A 221 2.10 2.63 -13.75
N GLN A 222 0.88 2.66 -13.20
CA GLN A 222 0.68 2.48 -11.76
C GLN A 222 0.80 1.00 -11.44
N ARG A 223 1.97 0.55 -11.00
CA ARG A 223 2.24 -0.87 -10.75
C ARG A 223 1.37 -1.40 -9.61
N PRO A 224 0.66 -2.53 -9.76
CA PRO A 224 0.09 -3.22 -8.62
C PRO A 224 1.18 -3.59 -7.61
N LEU A 225 0.91 -3.34 -6.34
CA LEU A 225 1.79 -3.67 -5.23
C LEU A 225 1.04 -4.60 -4.28
N TRP A 226 1.51 -5.85 -4.17
CA TRP A 226 0.96 -6.81 -3.24
C TRP A 226 1.39 -6.44 -1.82
N ALA A 227 0.43 -6.01 -1.01
CA ALA A 227 0.63 -5.59 0.37
C ALA A 227 0.04 -6.63 1.35
N SER A 228 0.57 -6.68 2.57
CA SER A 228 0.14 -7.66 3.57
C SER A 228 0.31 -9.10 3.09
N THR A 229 1.53 -9.45 2.69
CA THR A 229 1.83 -10.74 2.03
C THR A 229 2.41 -11.81 2.97
N SER A 230 2.45 -11.55 4.28
CA SER A 230 2.68 -12.60 5.28
C SER A 230 1.40 -13.38 5.56
N THR A 231 1.50 -14.71 5.64
CA THR A 231 0.39 -15.58 6.06
C THR A 231 0.04 -15.32 7.53
N LYS A 232 -1.24 -15.43 7.87
CA LYS A 232 -1.75 -15.25 9.23
C LYS A 232 -2.18 -16.58 9.85
N ASP A 233 -2.61 -17.52 9.02
CA ASP A 233 -2.94 -18.88 9.43
C ASP A 233 -1.67 -19.76 9.30
N PRO A 234 -1.21 -20.39 10.40
CA PRO A 234 0.00 -21.22 10.38
C PRO A 234 -0.14 -22.51 9.55
N SER A 235 -1.35 -22.87 9.12
CA SER A 235 -1.59 -24.00 8.24
C SER A 235 -1.26 -23.69 6.76
N TYR A 236 -1.10 -22.41 6.40
CA TYR A 236 -0.74 -21.99 5.05
C TYR A 236 0.78 -21.89 4.89
N PRO A 237 1.31 -22.25 3.69
CA PRO A 237 2.71 -22.01 3.39
C PRO A 237 3.08 -20.54 3.59
N ASP A 238 4.13 -20.26 4.33
CA ASP A 238 4.55 -18.91 4.71
C ASP A 238 4.99 -18.01 3.54
N THR A 239 5.25 -18.63 2.37
CA THR A 239 5.59 -17.96 1.10
C THR A 239 4.41 -17.84 0.14
N MET A 240 3.20 -18.31 0.51
CA MET A 240 2.05 -18.47 -0.39
C MET A 240 1.72 -17.20 -1.17
N TYR A 241 1.60 -16.05 -0.50
CA TYR A 241 1.23 -14.78 -1.13
C TYR A 241 2.39 -14.11 -1.91
N VAL A 242 3.55 -14.75 -1.94
CA VAL A 242 4.67 -14.36 -2.80
C VAL A 242 4.69 -15.23 -4.04
N VAL A 243 4.79 -16.55 -3.86
CA VAL A 243 5.00 -17.49 -4.98
C VAL A 243 3.78 -17.67 -5.89
N GLU A 244 2.57 -17.42 -5.37
CA GLU A 244 1.31 -17.50 -6.13
C GLU A 244 0.93 -16.19 -6.86
N LEU A 245 1.70 -15.11 -6.69
CA LEU A 245 1.42 -13.79 -7.25
C LEU A 245 2.61 -13.21 -8.04
N VAL A 246 3.43 -14.09 -8.61
CA VAL A 246 4.55 -13.70 -9.47
C VAL A 246 4.03 -13.32 -10.86
N VAL A 247 4.21 -12.08 -11.25
CA VAL A 247 3.87 -11.56 -12.57
C VAL A 247 4.66 -10.28 -12.86
N ALA A 248 4.80 -9.92 -14.14
CA ALA A 248 5.53 -8.72 -14.55
C ALA A 248 4.90 -7.42 -14.00
N ASP A 249 5.69 -6.38 -13.95
CA ASP A 249 5.25 -5.02 -13.55
C ASP A 249 4.51 -4.94 -12.20
N THR A 250 4.84 -5.83 -11.26
CA THR A 250 4.33 -5.81 -9.90
C THR A 250 5.42 -5.54 -8.88
N VAL A 251 5.01 -5.16 -7.69
CA VAL A 251 5.85 -5.05 -6.48
C VAL A 251 5.24 -5.94 -5.41
N ASN A 252 6.06 -6.56 -4.58
CA ASN A 252 5.59 -7.27 -3.39
C ASN A 252 6.31 -6.68 -2.16
N THR A 253 5.55 -6.20 -1.18
CA THR A 253 6.12 -5.72 0.09
C THR A 253 6.01 -6.82 1.14
N MET A 254 7.15 -7.34 1.52
CA MET A 254 7.28 -8.47 2.44
C MET A 254 7.85 -8.01 3.78
N PRO A 255 7.32 -8.49 4.91
CA PRO A 255 8.03 -8.44 6.19
C PRO A 255 9.35 -9.23 6.13
N GLU A 256 10.30 -8.90 6.98
CA GLU A 256 11.62 -9.56 7.00
C GLU A 256 11.52 -11.09 7.09
N ALA A 257 10.61 -11.61 7.91
CA ALA A 257 10.41 -13.06 8.04
C ALA A 257 9.96 -13.69 6.70
N THR A 258 9.06 -13.04 5.96
CA THR A 258 8.60 -13.51 4.64
C THR A 258 9.72 -13.42 3.59
N ILE A 259 10.58 -12.39 3.65
CA ILE A 259 11.76 -12.28 2.77
C ILE A 259 12.70 -13.46 3.02
N LYS A 260 12.99 -13.76 4.29
CA LYS A 260 13.86 -14.88 4.70
C LYS A 260 13.29 -16.22 4.25
N ALA A 261 11.99 -16.47 4.49
CA ALA A 261 11.30 -17.68 4.07
C ALA A 261 11.34 -17.85 2.55
N THR A 262 11.06 -16.77 1.81
CA THR A 262 11.10 -16.80 0.34
C THR A 262 12.51 -17.09 -0.18
N ALA A 263 13.55 -16.53 0.44
CA ALA A 263 14.94 -16.76 0.06
C ALA A 263 15.42 -18.18 0.41
N ASP A 264 14.91 -18.77 1.50
CA ASP A 264 15.30 -20.10 1.99
C ASP A 264 14.62 -21.24 1.22
N HIS A 265 13.29 -21.15 1.04
CA HIS A 265 12.49 -22.23 0.47
C HIS A 265 11.38 -21.80 -0.50
N GLY A 266 11.37 -20.55 -0.94
CA GLY A 266 10.38 -20.06 -1.90
C GLY A 266 10.59 -20.66 -3.30
N GLU A 267 9.61 -21.40 -3.79
CA GLU A 267 9.64 -22.00 -5.13
C GLU A 267 9.04 -21.04 -6.17
N LEU A 268 9.89 -20.28 -6.84
CA LEU A 268 9.46 -19.39 -7.93
C LEU A 268 9.29 -20.20 -9.22
N ARG A 269 8.03 -20.29 -9.70
CA ARG A 269 7.65 -21.08 -10.88
C ARG A 269 7.45 -20.25 -12.16
N GLY A 270 7.94 -19.01 -12.15
CA GLY A 270 7.64 -18.02 -13.18
C GLY A 270 6.28 -17.37 -12.96
N ASP A 271 5.60 -16.98 -14.03
CA ASP A 271 4.28 -16.34 -13.97
C ASP A 271 3.23 -17.28 -13.36
N THR A 272 2.58 -16.83 -12.30
CA THR A 272 1.55 -17.59 -11.58
C THR A 272 0.18 -16.89 -11.60
N VAL A 273 0.03 -15.85 -12.41
CA VAL A 273 -1.17 -15.02 -12.50
C VAL A 273 -1.91 -15.22 -13.82
N HIS A 274 -1.21 -15.09 -14.95
CA HIS A 274 -1.84 -15.30 -16.26
C HIS A 274 -2.43 -16.70 -16.40
N GLY A 275 -3.58 -16.79 -17.08
CA GLY A 275 -4.30 -18.06 -17.27
C GLY A 275 -5.10 -18.55 -16.06
N THR A 276 -5.14 -17.77 -14.95
CA THR A 276 -5.87 -18.15 -13.73
C THR A 276 -7.14 -17.34 -13.48
N TYR A 277 -7.49 -16.37 -14.33
CA TYR A 277 -8.58 -15.43 -14.10
C TYR A 277 -9.95 -16.12 -14.00
N ASP A 278 -10.26 -17.11 -14.85
CA ASP A 278 -11.51 -17.84 -14.79
C ASP A 278 -11.63 -18.68 -13.51
N ALA A 279 -10.53 -19.31 -13.08
CA ALA A 279 -10.48 -20.02 -11.81
C ALA A 279 -10.68 -19.07 -10.62
N SER A 280 -10.13 -17.86 -10.69
CA SER A 280 -10.29 -16.83 -9.67
C SER A 280 -11.75 -16.32 -9.59
N ARG A 281 -12.40 -16.10 -10.74
CA ARG A 281 -13.84 -15.77 -10.78
C ARG A 281 -14.69 -16.88 -10.17
N LYS A 282 -14.32 -18.14 -10.43
CA LYS A 282 -15.03 -19.30 -9.85
C LYS A 282 -14.94 -19.33 -8.34
N VAL A 283 -13.82 -18.95 -7.74
CA VAL A 283 -13.69 -18.85 -6.27
C VAL A 283 -14.76 -17.93 -5.70
N PHE A 284 -14.93 -16.74 -6.25
CA PHE A 284 -15.97 -15.79 -5.77
C PHE A 284 -17.39 -16.29 -6.03
N ALA A 285 -17.64 -16.91 -7.18
CA ALA A 285 -18.95 -17.53 -7.44
C ALA A 285 -19.28 -18.66 -6.46
N ASP A 286 -18.30 -19.42 -6.02
CA ASP A 286 -18.48 -20.47 -5.01
C ASP A 286 -18.67 -19.89 -3.59
N LEU A 287 -17.98 -18.80 -3.24
CA LEU A 287 -18.19 -18.06 -1.99
C LEU A 287 -19.60 -17.46 -1.91
N GLU A 288 -20.09 -16.89 -3.00
CA GLU A 288 -21.44 -16.32 -3.09
C GLU A 288 -22.51 -17.39 -2.84
N LYS A 289 -22.36 -18.61 -3.39
CA LYS A 289 -23.26 -19.75 -3.11
C LYS A 289 -23.27 -20.14 -1.64
N LEU A 290 -22.18 -19.90 -0.93
CA LEU A 290 -22.07 -20.10 0.51
C LEU A 290 -22.61 -18.92 1.34
N GLY A 291 -23.12 -17.87 0.68
CA GLY A 291 -23.67 -16.68 1.34
C GLY A 291 -22.61 -15.66 1.75
N ILE A 292 -21.39 -15.76 1.24
CA ILE A 292 -20.31 -14.78 1.48
C ILE A 292 -20.29 -13.81 0.32
N ALA A 293 -20.85 -12.62 0.53
CA ALA A 293 -20.89 -11.56 -0.47
C ALA A 293 -19.54 -10.81 -0.52
N TYR A 294 -19.00 -10.66 -1.72
CA TYR A 294 -17.73 -9.97 -1.96
C TYR A 294 -17.74 -8.53 -1.44
N ASP A 295 -18.77 -7.77 -1.80
CA ASP A 295 -18.88 -6.34 -1.46
C ASP A 295 -18.91 -6.10 0.05
N ASP A 296 -19.58 -6.99 0.81
CA ASP A 296 -19.60 -6.91 2.26
C ASP A 296 -18.22 -7.22 2.88
N VAL A 297 -17.49 -8.18 2.33
CA VAL A 297 -16.12 -8.50 2.77
C VAL A 297 -15.20 -7.30 2.58
N VAL A 298 -15.19 -6.71 1.39
CA VAL A 298 -14.24 -5.63 1.08
C VAL A 298 -14.58 -4.32 1.77
N GLN A 299 -15.88 -4.06 2.03
CA GLN A 299 -16.31 -2.91 2.83
C GLN A 299 -15.81 -3.03 4.28
N VAL A 300 -16.02 -4.17 4.92
CA VAL A 300 -15.52 -4.42 6.29
C VAL A 300 -14.01 -4.24 6.34
N LEU A 301 -13.27 -4.75 5.36
CA LEU A 301 -11.82 -4.63 5.31
C LEU A 301 -11.32 -3.19 5.13
N GLU A 302 -12.02 -2.36 4.35
CA GLU A 302 -11.69 -0.94 4.20
C GLU A 302 -11.89 -0.20 5.53
N GLU A 303 -13.04 -0.39 6.17
CA GLU A 303 -13.38 0.26 7.44
C GLU A 303 -12.39 -0.15 8.56
N GLU A 304 -12.14 -1.44 8.73
CA GLU A 304 -11.18 -1.96 9.69
C GLU A 304 -9.73 -1.53 9.36
N GLY A 305 -9.41 -1.42 8.08
CA GLY A 305 -8.09 -0.99 7.62
C GLY A 305 -7.76 0.42 8.06
N VAL A 306 -8.68 1.36 7.86
CA VAL A 306 -8.54 2.76 8.31
C VAL A 306 -8.49 2.82 9.83
N ALA A 307 -9.45 2.19 10.52
CA ALA A 307 -9.50 2.20 11.99
C ALA A 307 -8.22 1.62 12.63
N LYS A 308 -7.65 0.57 12.05
CA LYS A 308 -6.40 -0.02 12.54
C LYS A 308 -5.20 0.93 12.36
N PHE A 309 -5.16 1.67 11.26
CA PHE A 309 -4.09 2.64 11.03
C PHE A 309 -4.22 3.84 11.98
N GLU A 310 -5.43 4.32 12.23
CA GLU A 310 -5.69 5.36 13.24
C GLU A 310 -5.27 4.91 14.65
N ALA A 311 -5.61 3.68 15.03
CA ALA A 311 -5.18 3.11 16.32
C ALA A 311 -3.66 3.05 16.44
N SER A 312 -2.96 2.57 15.40
CA SER A 312 -1.49 2.52 15.37
C SER A 312 -0.84 3.92 15.39
N TRP A 313 -1.48 4.91 14.75
CA TRP A 313 -1.02 6.29 14.82
C TRP A 313 -1.13 6.86 16.24
N ASN A 314 -2.25 6.64 16.90
CA ASN A 314 -2.44 7.06 18.29
C ASN A 314 -1.42 6.38 19.23
N GLU A 315 -1.13 5.10 19.02
CA GLU A 315 -0.08 4.38 19.75
C GLU A 315 1.30 5.01 19.54
N LEU A 316 1.63 5.42 18.32
CA LEU A 316 2.86 6.15 18.00
C LEU A 316 2.93 7.48 18.76
N LEU A 317 1.86 8.27 18.73
CA LEU A 317 1.80 9.56 19.45
C LEU A 317 1.91 9.38 20.97
N ASP A 318 1.25 8.35 21.52
CA ASP A 318 1.33 8.05 22.96
C ASP A 318 2.74 7.59 23.36
N THR A 319 3.41 6.82 22.53
CA THR A 319 4.81 6.42 22.73
C THR A 319 5.73 7.65 22.77
N ILE A 320 5.56 8.59 21.83
CA ILE A 320 6.32 9.84 21.83
C ILE A 320 6.03 10.65 23.10
N ARG A 321 4.76 10.78 23.47
CA ARG A 321 4.33 11.52 24.69
C ARG A 321 4.96 10.92 25.95
N MET A 322 4.94 9.60 26.11
CA MET A 322 5.54 8.93 27.27
C MET A 322 7.05 9.14 27.36
N ASN A 323 7.77 9.09 26.25
CA ASN A 323 9.22 9.21 26.20
C ASN A 323 9.71 10.66 26.31
N THR A 324 8.91 11.63 25.92
CA THR A 324 9.28 13.05 25.95
C THR A 324 8.68 13.80 27.12
N GLY A 325 7.51 13.38 27.60
CA GLY A 325 6.71 14.14 28.56
C GLY A 325 6.09 15.41 27.95
N LEU A 326 5.94 15.44 26.61
CA LEU A 326 5.26 16.51 25.85
C LEU A 326 3.73 16.41 25.97
#